data_b1f58fbec4dbecc4bfe509d46c8e5e5c
#
_entry.id   b1f58fbec4dbecc4bfe509d46c8e5e5c
#
_cell.length_a   1.000
_cell.length_b   1.000
_cell.length_c   1.000
_cell.angle_alpha   90.00
_cell.angle_beta   90.00
_cell.angle_gamma   90.00
#
_symmetry.space_group_name_H-M   'P 1'
#
loop_
_entity.id
_entity.type
_entity.pdbx_description
1 polymer ?
#
loop_
_entity_poly.entity_id
_entity_poly.type
_entity_poly.pdbx_seq_one_letter_code
_entity_poly.pdbx_strand_id
1 'polypeptide(L)'
;ISHPSRISTHELKSFDAVFAASDSWSIKISAKTGIPVTALLQATNPTKFNPTVSVPDTGHKVLFLGNTRNEFRQVIRDCLQAGVSPTIYGKDWDRFVPSELIAGEFVANSEIAALYRSAGVVLNDHWDDMANEGFFSNRLFDAVASGGRVVSDQVDGIEQVFAGGVKTYNTPAELAELCNAYNRGIWGTQSEIVERANSIGQKHSFDQRAKELVQAVQ
;
A
#
# COMPACT_ATOMS: atom_id res chain seq x y z
N ILE A 1 -5.43 12.03 9.87
CA ILE A 1 -4.31 11.47 10.67
C ILE A 1 -3.79 10.25 9.93
N SER A 2 -2.51 10.22 9.62
CA SER A 2 -1.85 9.11 8.91
C SER A 2 -0.74 8.42 9.74
N HIS A 3 -0.43 8.97 10.92
CA HIS A 3 0.54 8.43 11.86
C HIS A 3 0.00 8.51 13.28
N PRO A 4 -0.34 7.38 13.91
CA PRO A 4 -1.06 7.34 15.18
C PRO A 4 -0.25 7.86 16.37
N SER A 5 1.06 7.71 16.33
CA SER A 5 1.96 8.04 17.44
C SER A 5 2.25 9.54 17.63
N ARG A 6 1.78 10.40 16.70
CA ARG A 6 2.15 11.81 16.64
C ARG A 6 1.09 12.80 17.09
N ILE A 7 -0.04 12.33 17.62
CA ILE A 7 -1.13 13.22 18.04
C ILE A 7 -1.54 12.94 19.48
N SER A 8 -1.66 14.01 20.27
CA SER A 8 -2.13 13.95 21.64
C SER A 8 -3.66 14.09 21.75
N THR A 9 -4.24 13.56 22.83
CA THR A 9 -5.67 13.75 23.13
C THR A 9 -6.05 15.23 23.23
N HIS A 10 -5.12 16.10 23.68
CA HIS A 10 -5.36 17.52 23.77
C HIS A 10 -5.52 18.16 22.38
N GLU A 11 -4.68 17.77 21.44
CA GLU A 11 -4.77 18.24 20.05
C GLU A 11 -6.08 17.78 19.39
N LEU A 12 -6.52 16.54 19.61
CA LEU A 12 -7.77 16.02 19.06
C LEU A 12 -8.99 16.88 19.47
N LYS A 13 -8.98 17.42 20.71
CA LYS A 13 -10.06 18.29 21.23
C LYS A 13 -10.12 19.67 20.57
N SER A 14 -9.10 20.07 19.84
CA SER A 14 -9.01 21.38 19.19
C SER A 14 -9.68 21.43 17.81
N PHE A 15 -10.24 20.31 17.34
CA PHE A 15 -10.85 20.21 16.01
C PHE A 15 -12.34 19.90 16.15
N ASP A 16 -13.17 20.49 15.27
CA ASP A 16 -14.61 20.24 15.18
C ASP A 16 -14.91 18.84 14.63
N ALA A 17 -14.05 18.33 13.74
CA ALA A 17 -14.14 16.98 13.19
C ALA A 17 -12.74 16.34 13.06
N VAL A 18 -12.64 15.07 13.44
CA VAL A 18 -11.39 14.32 13.40
C VAL A 18 -11.54 13.10 12.51
N PHE A 19 -10.61 12.95 11.56
CA PHE A 19 -10.55 11.81 10.64
C PHE A 19 -9.23 11.10 10.73
N ALA A 20 -9.25 9.77 10.63
CA ALA A 20 -8.04 8.96 10.64
C ALA A 20 -8.07 7.87 9.57
N ALA A 21 -6.92 7.59 8.99
CA ALA A 21 -6.78 6.60 7.90
C ALA A 21 -6.72 5.15 8.43
N SER A 22 -7.46 4.84 9.49
CA SER A 22 -7.59 3.52 10.09
C SER A 22 -8.94 3.37 10.79
N ASP A 23 -9.67 2.31 10.49
CA ASP A 23 -10.93 1.97 11.18
C ASP A 23 -10.67 1.56 12.63
N SER A 24 -9.74 0.64 12.86
CA SER A 24 -9.44 0.10 14.20
C SER A 24 -8.93 1.20 15.14
N TRP A 25 -8.03 2.05 14.68
CA TRP A 25 -7.53 3.18 15.46
C TRP A 25 -8.63 4.21 15.76
N SER A 26 -9.49 4.52 14.79
CA SER A 26 -10.62 5.44 14.98
C SER A 26 -11.55 4.96 16.08
N ILE A 27 -11.94 3.69 16.06
CA ILE A 27 -12.76 3.06 17.10
C ILE A 27 -12.06 3.11 18.47
N LYS A 28 -10.79 2.67 18.52
CA LYS A 28 -9.97 2.64 19.74
C LYS A 28 -9.83 4.01 20.38
N ILE A 29 -9.51 5.04 19.59
CA ILE A 29 -9.30 6.39 20.11
C ILE A 29 -10.61 7.03 20.51
N SER A 30 -11.70 6.86 19.76
CA SER A 30 -13.02 7.35 20.15
C SER A 30 -13.44 6.77 21.50
N ALA A 31 -13.30 5.47 21.70
CA ALA A 31 -13.60 4.82 22.96
C ALA A 31 -12.73 5.30 24.13
N LYS A 32 -11.42 5.49 23.88
CA LYS A 32 -10.45 5.92 24.90
C LYS A 32 -10.63 7.37 25.33
N THR A 33 -10.96 8.27 24.40
CA THR A 33 -10.91 9.72 24.63
C THR A 33 -12.28 10.36 24.76
N GLY A 34 -13.36 9.68 24.34
CA GLY A 34 -14.71 10.24 24.21
C GLY A 34 -14.83 11.24 23.05
N ILE A 35 -13.82 11.38 22.20
CA ILE A 35 -13.83 12.27 21.04
C ILE A 35 -14.22 11.44 19.81
N PRO A 36 -15.26 11.82 19.04
CA PRO A 36 -15.61 11.14 17.81
C PRO A 36 -14.45 11.22 16.79
N VAL A 37 -13.94 10.08 16.36
CA VAL A 37 -12.97 9.97 15.27
C VAL A 37 -13.57 9.12 14.17
N THR A 38 -13.74 9.69 12.99
CA THR A 38 -14.29 9.00 11.83
C THR A 38 -13.17 8.39 10.99
N ALA A 39 -13.34 7.15 10.58
CA ALA A 39 -12.40 6.53 9.66
C ALA A 39 -12.50 7.18 8.28
N LEU A 40 -11.36 7.55 7.71
CA LEU A 40 -11.23 8.07 6.35
C LEU A 40 -9.96 7.49 5.76
N LEU A 41 -10.09 6.33 5.13
CA LEU A 41 -8.94 5.59 4.58
C LEU A 41 -8.21 6.40 3.51
N GLN A 42 -6.97 6.03 3.22
CA GLN A 42 -6.19 6.55 2.11
C GLN A 42 -6.96 6.37 0.78
N ALA A 43 -6.51 7.05 -0.26
CA ALA A 43 -7.19 7.10 -1.53
C ALA A 43 -6.22 7.01 -2.72
N THR A 44 -6.77 6.72 -3.89
CA THR A 44 -6.06 6.72 -5.17
C THR A 44 -6.67 7.71 -6.15
N ASN A 45 -5.93 8.04 -7.20
CA ASN A 45 -6.43 8.81 -8.32
C ASN A 45 -6.73 7.86 -9.51
N PRO A 46 -7.99 7.50 -9.77
CA PRO A 46 -8.33 6.53 -10.81
C PRO A 46 -8.08 7.02 -12.24
N THR A 47 -7.84 8.31 -12.46
CA THR A 47 -7.41 8.80 -13.77
C THR A 47 -5.95 8.46 -14.08
N LYS A 48 -5.13 8.25 -13.04
CA LYS A 48 -3.71 7.87 -13.12
C LYS A 48 -3.48 6.38 -12.89
N PHE A 49 -4.10 5.86 -11.84
CA PHE A 49 -3.94 4.48 -11.38
C PHE A 49 -5.20 3.70 -11.76
N ASN A 50 -5.17 3.04 -12.91
CA ASN A 50 -6.28 2.25 -13.43
C ASN A 50 -5.75 1.08 -14.27
N PRO A 51 -6.56 0.02 -14.48
CA PRO A 51 -6.11 -1.19 -15.16
C PRO A 51 -6.02 -1.05 -16.69
N THR A 52 -6.27 0.12 -17.27
CA THR A 52 -6.19 0.36 -18.73
C THR A 52 -4.88 1.05 -19.12
N VAL A 53 -4.03 1.45 -18.17
CA VAL A 53 -2.73 2.06 -18.44
C VAL A 53 -1.91 1.14 -19.35
N SER A 54 -1.32 1.72 -20.40
CA SER A 54 -0.42 0.99 -21.30
C SER A 54 0.79 0.47 -20.52
N VAL A 55 1.13 -0.80 -20.75
CA VAL A 55 2.19 -1.49 -20.01
C VAL A 55 3.38 -1.67 -20.92
N PRO A 56 4.54 -1.07 -20.62
CA PRO A 56 5.79 -1.50 -21.24
C PRO A 56 6.14 -2.92 -20.73
N ASP A 57 6.79 -3.70 -21.57
CA ASP A 57 7.37 -4.98 -21.14
C ASP A 57 8.61 -4.69 -20.27
N THR A 58 8.40 -4.38 -19.00
CA THR A 58 9.46 -4.00 -18.08
C THR A 58 10.20 -5.19 -17.49
N GLY A 59 9.63 -6.39 -17.61
CA GLY A 59 10.24 -7.62 -17.13
C GLY A 59 10.49 -7.71 -15.61
N HIS A 60 10.03 -6.77 -14.81
CA HIS A 60 10.20 -6.79 -13.35
C HIS A 60 9.38 -7.90 -12.72
N LYS A 61 10.04 -8.94 -12.21
CA LYS A 61 9.34 -10.02 -11.49
C LYS A 61 8.84 -9.56 -10.14
N VAL A 62 9.70 -8.88 -9.37
CA VAL A 62 9.41 -8.35 -8.04
C VAL A 62 9.85 -6.89 -8.00
N LEU A 63 8.96 -6.00 -7.67
CA LEU A 63 9.18 -4.55 -7.70
C LEU A 63 8.98 -3.93 -6.33
N PHE A 64 9.90 -3.07 -5.92
CA PHE A 64 9.73 -2.18 -4.77
C PHE A 64 9.95 -0.72 -5.17
N LEU A 65 8.99 0.15 -4.88
CA LEU A 65 9.11 1.60 -5.07
C LEU A 65 9.09 2.29 -3.71
N GLY A 66 10.23 2.82 -3.27
CA GLY A 66 10.29 3.55 -2.00
C GLY A 66 11.70 3.77 -1.49
N ASN A 67 11.88 4.86 -0.76
CA ASN A 67 13.15 5.19 -0.09
C ASN A 67 13.34 4.34 1.16
N THR A 68 14.59 4.16 1.58
CA THR A 68 14.95 3.47 2.83
C THR A 68 14.46 4.24 4.06
N ARG A 69 14.49 5.59 3.99
CA ARG A 69 14.29 6.49 5.15
C ARG A 69 15.30 6.22 6.28
N ASN A 70 16.53 5.88 5.89
CA ASN A 70 17.65 5.51 6.77
C ASN A 70 17.49 4.18 7.53
N GLU A 71 16.53 3.34 7.14
CA GLU A 71 16.31 2.03 7.74
C GLU A 71 16.32 0.94 6.66
N PHE A 72 16.83 -0.24 7.01
CA PHE A 72 16.73 -1.40 6.14
C PHE A 72 15.31 -1.95 6.23
N ARG A 73 14.49 -1.63 5.24
CA ARG A 73 13.07 -2.00 5.19
C ARG A 73 12.87 -3.51 5.33
N GLN A 74 11.96 -3.91 6.19
CA GLN A 74 11.75 -5.32 6.56
C GLN A 74 11.44 -6.17 5.33
N VAL A 75 10.54 -5.73 4.45
CA VAL A 75 10.16 -6.49 3.25
C VAL A 75 11.35 -6.78 2.32
N ILE A 76 12.31 -5.86 2.21
CA ILE A 76 13.52 -6.07 1.40
C ILE A 76 14.51 -7.00 2.09
N ARG A 77 14.66 -6.87 3.40
CA ARG A 77 15.48 -7.79 4.21
C ARG A 77 14.96 -9.23 4.07
N ASP A 78 13.66 -9.43 4.19
CA ASP A 78 13.00 -10.73 4.06
C ASP A 78 13.15 -11.31 2.65
N CYS A 79 13.03 -10.48 1.60
CA CYS A 79 13.32 -10.88 0.22
C CYS A 79 14.72 -11.45 0.08
N LEU A 80 15.74 -10.71 0.53
CA LEU A 80 17.14 -11.15 0.41
C LEU A 80 17.41 -12.40 1.22
N GLN A 81 16.86 -12.50 2.43
CA GLN A 81 16.97 -13.69 3.27
C GLN A 81 16.36 -14.94 2.59
N ALA A 82 15.28 -14.73 1.85
CA ALA A 82 14.59 -15.81 1.13
C ALA A 82 15.13 -16.07 -0.29
N GLY A 83 16.22 -15.40 -0.69
CA GLY A 83 16.82 -15.53 -2.01
C GLY A 83 16.01 -14.90 -3.16
N VAL A 84 15.08 -13.98 -2.83
CA VAL A 84 14.33 -13.20 -3.82
C VAL A 84 15.09 -11.92 -4.15
N SER A 85 15.25 -11.63 -5.45
CA SER A 85 15.95 -10.43 -5.93
C SER A 85 14.94 -9.39 -6.43
N PRO A 86 14.57 -8.39 -5.63
CA PRO A 86 13.66 -7.34 -6.06
C PRO A 86 14.38 -6.30 -6.93
N THR A 87 13.65 -5.70 -7.87
CA THR A 87 14.06 -4.45 -8.53
C THR A 87 13.60 -3.28 -7.67
N ILE A 88 14.52 -2.41 -7.28
CA ILE A 88 14.28 -1.34 -6.32
C ILE A 88 14.45 0.02 -6.99
N TYR A 89 13.45 0.89 -6.80
CA TYR A 89 13.55 2.33 -7.09
C TYR A 89 13.37 3.11 -5.79
N GLY A 90 14.32 3.99 -5.50
CA GLY A 90 14.30 4.82 -4.30
C GLY A 90 15.70 5.24 -3.87
N LYS A 91 15.78 6.14 -2.90
CA LYS A 91 17.02 6.71 -2.41
C LYS A 91 17.62 5.91 -1.25
N ASP A 92 18.94 6.05 -1.10
CA ASP A 92 19.74 5.59 0.03
C ASP A 92 19.81 4.06 0.19
N TRP A 93 19.57 3.29 -0.90
CA TRP A 93 19.59 1.83 -0.89
C TRP A 93 21.00 1.23 -0.97
N ASP A 94 21.97 1.96 -1.47
CA ASP A 94 23.37 1.56 -1.65
C ASP A 94 24.05 1.05 -0.37
N ARG A 95 23.53 1.48 0.78
CA ARG A 95 24.01 1.05 2.11
C ARG A 95 23.46 -0.31 2.58
N PHE A 96 22.43 -0.82 1.93
CA PHE A 96 21.65 -1.98 2.42
C PHE A 96 21.59 -3.13 1.43
N VAL A 97 21.67 -2.84 0.13
CA VAL A 97 21.53 -3.86 -0.91
C VAL A 97 22.61 -3.72 -1.97
N PRO A 98 22.94 -4.82 -2.70
CA PRO A 98 23.81 -4.77 -3.85
C PRO A 98 23.28 -3.83 -4.95
N SER A 99 24.21 -3.14 -5.63
CA SER A 99 23.86 -2.11 -6.63
C SER A 99 23.05 -2.65 -7.81
N GLU A 100 23.21 -3.93 -8.16
CA GLU A 100 22.46 -4.59 -9.23
C GLU A 100 20.94 -4.70 -8.97
N LEU A 101 20.51 -4.54 -7.71
CA LEU A 101 19.09 -4.51 -7.35
C LEU A 101 18.49 -3.10 -7.45
N ILE A 102 19.32 -2.07 -7.55
CA ILE A 102 18.90 -0.67 -7.58
C ILE A 102 18.74 -0.24 -9.04
N ALA A 103 17.51 -0.14 -9.50
CA ALA A 103 17.21 0.31 -10.86
C ALA A 103 17.25 1.84 -11.02
N GLY A 104 17.11 2.58 -9.94
CA GLY A 104 17.20 4.03 -9.93
C GLY A 104 16.72 4.65 -8.62
N GLU A 105 17.04 5.92 -8.42
CA GLU A 105 16.61 6.68 -7.24
C GLU A 105 15.19 7.25 -7.37
N PHE A 106 14.70 7.37 -8.59
CA PHE A 106 13.44 8.06 -8.89
C PHE A 106 12.72 7.40 -10.06
N VAL A 107 11.39 7.42 -9.98
CA VAL A 107 10.47 7.08 -11.08
C VAL A 107 9.53 8.25 -11.28
N ALA A 108 9.33 8.68 -12.52
CA ALA A 108 8.35 9.71 -12.83
C ALA A 108 6.94 9.27 -12.43
N ASN A 109 6.18 10.17 -11.82
CA ASN A 109 4.85 9.85 -11.29
C ASN A 109 3.86 9.34 -12.37
N SER A 110 4.11 9.70 -13.64
CA SER A 110 3.37 9.22 -14.80
C SER A 110 3.66 7.76 -15.17
N GLU A 111 4.77 7.19 -14.70
CA GLU A 111 5.23 5.84 -15.03
C GLU A 111 4.86 4.81 -13.94
N ILE A 112 4.56 5.29 -12.73
CA ILE A 112 4.33 4.42 -11.56
C ILE A 112 3.18 3.44 -11.79
N ALA A 113 2.07 3.87 -12.37
CA ALA A 113 0.92 3.01 -12.63
C ALA A 113 1.26 1.86 -13.60
N ALA A 114 2.04 2.16 -14.66
CA ALA A 114 2.50 1.17 -15.61
C ALA A 114 3.46 0.15 -14.96
N LEU A 115 4.36 0.61 -14.09
CA LEU A 115 5.25 -0.26 -13.32
C LEU A 115 4.47 -1.18 -12.37
N TYR A 116 3.51 -0.65 -11.62
CA TYR A 116 2.66 -1.47 -10.75
C TYR A 116 1.91 -2.55 -11.52
N ARG A 117 1.37 -2.21 -12.67
CA ARG A 117 0.60 -3.13 -13.49
C ARG A 117 1.48 -4.20 -14.17
N SER A 118 2.67 -3.82 -14.64
CA SER A 118 3.58 -4.72 -15.37
C SER A 118 4.37 -5.66 -14.47
N ALA A 119 4.57 -5.30 -13.20
CA ALA A 119 5.30 -6.12 -12.26
C ALA A 119 4.60 -7.47 -12.01
N GLY A 120 5.38 -8.53 -11.87
CA GLY A 120 4.87 -9.81 -11.38
C GLY A 120 4.26 -9.64 -9.99
N VAL A 121 5.03 -9.03 -9.07
CA VAL A 121 4.61 -8.67 -7.72
C VAL A 121 5.14 -7.30 -7.35
N VAL A 122 4.31 -6.49 -6.70
CA VAL A 122 4.67 -5.23 -6.04
C VAL A 122 4.82 -5.47 -4.54
N LEU A 123 5.97 -5.12 -3.98
CA LEU A 123 6.21 -5.23 -2.55
C LEU A 123 5.74 -3.98 -1.82
N ASN A 124 5.19 -4.19 -0.64
CA ASN A 124 4.84 -3.15 0.32
C ASN A 124 5.22 -3.58 1.73
N ASP A 125 5.50 -2.60 2.57
CA ASP A 125 5.60 -2.72 4.02
C ASP A 125 5.11 -1.44 4.69
N HIS A 126 4.75 -1.56 5.96
CA HIS A 126 4.33 -0.47 6.81
C HIS A 126 5.38 -0.19 7.88
N TRP A 127 5.29 0.96 8.51
CA TRP A 127 5.94 1.19 9.79
C TRP A 127 5.22 0.38 10.87
N ASP A 128 5.95 -0.08 11.88
CA ASP A 128 5.40 -0.92 12.95
C ASP A 128 4.18 -0.27 13.62
N ASP A 129 4.24 1.04 13.89
CA ASP A 129 3.12 1.78 14.47
C ASP A 129 1.91 1.87 13.53
N MET A 130 2.12 1.96 12.23
CA MET A 130 1.05 1.94 11.23
C MET A 130 0.42 0.55 11.13
N ALA A 131 1.23 -0.50 11.03
CA ALA A 131 0.76 -1.87 10.95
C ALA A 131 -0.06 -2.27 12.20
N ASN A 132 0.49 -1.99 13.38
CA ASN A 132 -0.14 -2.31 14.67
C ASN A 132 -1.47 -1.57 14.93
N GLU A 133 -1.66 -0.42 14.30
CA GLU A 133 -2.86 0.42 14.47
C GLU A 133 -3.76 0.44 13.22
N GLY A 134 -3.55 -0.48 12.27
CA GLY A 134 -4.41 -0.68 11.10
C GLY A 134 -4.37 0.45 10.05
N PHE A 135 -3.25 1.16 9.93
CA PHE A 135 -3.06 2.19 8.91
C PHE A 135 -2.48 1.60 7.64
N PHE A 136 -3.21 1.69 6.53
CA PHE A 136 -2.75 1.21 5.24
C PHE A 136 -1.86 2.22 4.52
N SER A 137 -0.80 1.72 3.89
CA SER A 137 0.04 2.49 2.98
C SER A 137 -0.76 2.94 1.74
N ASN A 138 -0.59 4.19 1.30
CA ASN A 138 -1.22 4.69 0.07
C ASN A 138 -0.85 3.86 -1.16
N ARG A 139 0.36 3.29 -1.20
CA ARG A 139 0.83 2.42 -2.28
C ARG A 139 -0.13 1.26 -2.56
N LEU A 140 -0.77 0.70 -1.54
CA LEU A 140 -1.72 -0.40 -1.70
C LEU A 140 -2.89 0.01 -2.60
N PHE A 141 -3.45 1.19 -2.38
CA PHE A 141 -4.56 1.72 -3.18
C PHE A 141 -4.13 1.97 -4.62
N ASP A 142 -2.99 2.62 -4.82
CA ASP A 142 -2.47 2.93 -6.16
C ASP A 142 -2.10 1.67 -6.95
N ALA A 143 -1.42 0.72 -6.29
CA ALA A 143 -0.97 -0.51 -6.94
C ALA A 143 -2.16 -1.41 -7.33
N VAL A 144 -3.12 -1.63 -6.40
CA VAL A 144 -4.30 -2.47 -6.69
C VAL A 144 -5.21 -1.80 -7.72
N ALA A 145 -5.42 -0.47 -7.66
CA ALA A 145 -6.18 0.26 -8.66
C ALA A 145 -5.54 0.20 -10.06
N SER A 146 -4.22 0.06 -10.15
CA SER A 146 -3.52 -0.16 -11.42
C SER A 146 -3.62 -1.59 -11.95
N GLY A 147 -4.22 -2.53 -11.21
CA GLY A 147 -4.23 -3.95 -11.54
C GLY A 147 -2.95 -4.68 -11.12
N GLY A 148 -2.16 -4.11 -10.21
CA GLY A 148 -0.97 -4.73 -9.64
C GLY A 148 -1.31 -5.84 -8.65
N ARG A 149 -0.38 -6.78 -8.50
CA ARG A 149 -0.40 -7.89 -7.53
C ARG A 149 0.51 -7.50 -6.38
N VAL A 150 -0.04 -7.38 -5.18
CA VAL A 150 0.72 -6.83 -4.05
C VAL A 150 1.00 -7.89 -3.01
N VAL A 151 2.25 -7.92 -2.51
CA VAL A 151 2.65 -8.66 -1.31
C VAL A 151 3.05 -7.64 -0.23
N SER A 152 2.49 -7.78 0.96
CA SER A 152 2.68 -6.86 2.08
C SER A 152 2.86 -7.60 3.39
N ASP A 153 3.41 -6.93 4.38
CA ASP A 153 3.30 -7.31 5.78
C ASP A 153 1.84 -7.36 6.24
N GLN A 154 1.59 -7.98 7.38
CA GLN A 154 0.26 -8.11 7.98
C GLN A 154 -0.21 -6.77 8.54
N VAL A 155 -1.42 -6.36 8.14
CA VAL A 155 -2.16 -5.26 8.74
C VAL A 155 -3.62 -5.69 8.87
N ASP A 156 -4.22 -5.46 10.02
CA ASP A 156 -5.61 -5.84 10.26
C ASP A 156 -6.58 -5.16 9.27
N GLY A 157 -7.50 -5.95 8.70
CA GLY A 157 -8.47 -5.47 7.71
C GLY A 157 -7.97 -5.36 6.26
N ILE A 158 -6.69 -5.66 5.97
CA ILE A 158 -6.10 -5.49 4.63
C ILE A 158 -6.80 -6.34 3.55
N GLU A 159 -7.15 -7.57 3.88
CA GLU A 159 -7.81 -8.48 2.91
C GLU A 159 -9.23 -8.02 2.57
N GLN A 160 -9.97 -7.50 3.57
CA GLN A 160 -11.33 -7.00 3.39
C GLN A 160 -11.36 -5.77 2.49
N VAL A 161 -10.43 -4.83 2.69
CA VAL A 161 -10.37 -3.59 1.90
C VAL A 161 -9.96 -3.88 0.46
N PHE A 162 -8.96 -4.75 0.25
CA PHE A 162 -8.38 -4.97 -1.09
C PHE A 162 -8.89 -6.21 -1.82
N ALA A 163 -9.84 -6.94 -1.23
CA ALA A 163 -10.56 -8.08 -1.86
C ALA A 163 -9.62 -9.09 -2.56
N GLY A 164 -8.53 -9.47 -1.89
CA GLY A 164 -7.52 -10.40 -2.40
C GLY A 164 -6.50 -9.79 -3.39
N GLY A 165 -6.52 -8.48 -3.63
CA GLY A 165 -5.49 -7.78 -4.42
C GLY A 165 -4.16 -7.64 -3.69
N VAL A 166 -4.19 -7.75 -2.37
CA VAL A 166 -3.01 -7.79 -1.51
C VAL A 166 -2.95 -9.18 -0.87
N LYS A 167 -1.80 -9.82 -0.91
CA LYS A 167 -1.47 -11.04 -0.15
C LYS A 167 -0.49 -10.67 0.95
N THR A 168 -0.70 -11.21 2.12
CA THR A 168 0.16 -10.94 3.28
C THR A 168 1.07 -12.13 3.58
N TYR A 169 2.19 -11.87 4.22
CA TYR A 169 3.16 -12.88 4.66
C TYR A 169 3.57 -12.66 6.11
N ASN A 170 4.00 -13.71 6.77
CA ASN A 170 4.53 -13.69 8.14
C ASN A 170 6.00 -14.12 8.21
N THR A 171 6.46 -14.86 7.21
CA THR A 171 7.82 -15.38 7.15
C THR A 171 8.48 -15.10 5.80
N PRO A 172 9.84 -14.99 5.75
CA PRO A 172 10.56 -14.85 4.48
C PRO A 172 10.24 -15.96 3.48
N ALA A 173 9.98 -17.17 3.95
CA ALA A 173 9.63 -18.31 3.10
C ALA A 173 8.27 -18.10 2.42
N GLU A 174 7.24 -17.67 3.17
CA GLU A 174 5.93 -17.33 2.61
C GLU A 174 6.02 -16.17 1.61
N LEU A 175 6.84 -15.14 1.90
CA LEU A 175 7.09 -14.06 0.95
C LEU A 175 7.68 -14.59 -0.35
N ALA A 176 8.69 -15.46 -0.30
CA ALA A 176 9.28 -16.06 -1.50
C ALA A 176 8.27 -16.90 -2.29
N GLU A 177 7.42 -17.68 -1.61
CA GLU A 177 6.35 -18.46 -2.26
C GLU A 177 5.38 -17.53 -3.01
N LEU A 178 4.94 -16.44 -2.40
CA LEU A 178 4.07 -15.44 -3.03
C LEU A 178 4.75 -14.76 -4.21
N CYS A 179 6.01 -14.34 -4.09
CA CYS A 179 6.78 -13.75 -5.17
C CYS A 179 6.98 -14.69 -6.36
N ASN A 180 7.10 -16.01 -6.12
CA ASN A 180 7.24 -17.01 -7.16
C ASN A 180 5.89 -17.49 -7.73
N ALA A 181 4.79 -17.21 -7.05
CA ALA A 181 3.46 -17.67 -7.42
C ALA A 181 2.66 -16.68 -8.29
N TYR A 182 3.24 -15.57 -8.71
CA TYR A 182 2.52 -14.52 -9.45
C TYR A 182 1.86 -15.01 -10.75
N ASN A 183 2.37 -16.07 -11.36
CA ASN A 183 1.81 -16.71 -12.56
C ASN A 183 0.78 -17.81 -12.25
N ARG A 184 0.55 -18.16 -10.98
CA ARG A 184 -0.29 -19.31 -10.59
C ARG A 184 -1.75 -18.94 -10.33
N GLY A 185 -2.17 -17.72 -10.69
CA GLY A 185 -3.55 -17.28 -10.55
C GLY A 185 -4.03 -17.04 -9.11
N ILE A 186 -3.13 -16.97 -8.14
CA ILE A 186 -3.49 -16.73 -6.73
C ILE A 186 -4.13 -15.36 -6.48
N TRP A 187 -3.96 -14.42 -7.40
CA TRP A 187 -4.66 -13.12 -7.42
C TRP A 187 -5.94 -13.14 -8.25
N GLY A 188 -6.33 -14.30 -8.81
CA GLY A 188 -7.46 -14.46 -9.70
C GLY A 188 -7.08 -14.35 -11.18
N THR A 189 -8.10 -14.44 -12.03
CA THR A 189 -8.00 -14.24 -13.48
C THR A 189 -7.75 -12.76 -13.81
N GLN A 190 -7.33 -12.47 -15.04
CA GLN A 190 -7.13 -11.09 -15.49
C GLN A 190 -8.43 -10.26 -15.39
N SER A 191 -9.58 -10.87 -15.64
CA SER A 191 -10.89 -10.20 -15.49
C SER A 191 -11.16 -9.80 -14.04
N GLU A 192 -10.93 -10.70 -13.10
CA GLU A 192 -11.11 -10.44 -11.66
C GLU A 192 -10.15 -9.36 -11.13
N ILE A 193 -8.90 -9.35 -11.64
CA ILE A 193 -7.92 -8.31 -11.31
C ILE A 193 -8.42 -6.94 -11.80
N VAL A 194 -8.92 -6.85 -13.03
CA VAL A 194 -9.45 -5.61 -13.62
C VAL A 194 -10.70 -5.14 -12.87
N GLU A 195 -11.62 -6.04 -12.55
CA GLU A 195 -12.84 -5.73 -11.80
C GLU A 195 -12.50 -5.18 -10.40
N ARG A 196 -11.58 -5.82 -9.70
CA ARG A 196 -11.07 -5.37 -8.40
C ARG A 196 -10.42 -4.00 -8.50
N ALA A 197 -9.55 -3.78 -9.49
CA ALA A 197 -8.90 -2.50 -9.71
C ALA A 197 -9.90 -1.36 -9.91
N ASN A 198 -10.93 -1.59 -10.72
CA ASN A 198 -12.01 -0.63 -10.94
C ASN A 198 -12.82 -0.38 -9.65
N SER A 199 -13.12 -1.42 -8.88
CA SER A 199 -13.81 -1.30 -7.60
C SER A 199 -13.01 -0.45 -6.60
N ILE A 200 -11.70 -0.69 -6.48
CA ILE A 200 -10.82 0.11 -5.61
C ILE A 200 -10.78 1.57 -6.08
N GLY A 201 -10.62 1.82 -7.38
CA GLY A 201 -10.63 3.16 -7.96
C GLY A 201 -11.93 3.92 -7.72
N GLN A 202 -13.07 3.25 -7.73
CA GLN A 202 -14.39 3.86 -7.46
C GLN A 202 -14.61 4.13 -5.97
N LYS A 203 -14.38 3.13 -5.12
CA LYS A 203 -14.68 3.20 -3.68
C LYS A 203 -13.69 4.05 -2.90
N HIS A 204 -12.44 4.07 -3.34
CA HIS A 204 -11.32 4.71 -2.63
C HIS A 204 -10.64 5.81 -3.45
N SER A 205 -11.42 6.58 -4.23
CA SER A 205 -10.90 7.76 -4.93
C SER A 205 -10.82 8.98 -4.00
N PHE A 206 -9.96 9.95 -4.36
CA PHE A 206 -9.94 11.26 -3.69
C PHE A 206 -11.30 11.97 -3.78
N ASP A 207 -12.03 11.81 -4.91
CA ASP A 207 -13.38 12.37 -5.05
C ASP A 207 -14.37 11.76 -4.07
N GLN A 208 -14.27 10.45 -3.82
CA GLN A 208 -15.09 9.78 -2.82
C GLN A 208 -14.76 10.27 -1.40
N ARG A 209 -13.47 10.42 -1.07
CA ARG A 209 -13.06 11.00 0.23
C ARG A 209 -13.55 12.44 0.41
N ALA A 210 -13.52 13.25 -0.65
CA ALA A 210 -14.06 14.61 -0.60
C ALA A 210 -15.56 14.61 -0.28
N LYS A 211 -16.35 13.71 -0.88
CA LYS A 211 -17.79 13.57 -0.56
C LYS A 211 -18.02 13.16 0.89
N GLU A 212 -17.25 12.18 1.39
CA GLU A 212 -17.32 11.72 2.78
C GLU A 212 -17.00 12.85 3.77
N LEU A 213 -15.97 13.66 3.48
CA LEU A 213 -15.62 14.83 4.29
C LEU A 213 -16.75 15.88 4.30
N VAL A 214 -17.31 16.21 3.14
CA VAL A 214 -18.40 17.21 3.04
C VAL A 214 -19.63 16.74 3.80
N GLN A 215 -19.99 15.46 3.71
CA GLN A 215 -21.13 14.88 4.44
C GLN A 215 -20.93 14.89 5.96
N ALA A 216 -19.70 14.72 6.42
CA ALA A 216 -19.40 14.66 7.86
C ALA A 216 -19.34 16.02 8.56
N VAL A 217 -19.28 17.13 7.81
CA VAL A 217 -19.21 18.51 8.35
C VAL A 217 -20.46 19.32 8.08
N GLN A 218 -21.49 18.76 7.46
CA GLN A 218 -22.83 19.32 7.31
C GLN A 218 -23.73 18.99 8.50
#